data_29c26ed7aed9fce89f92f0f10dbba9e9
#
_entry.id   29c26ed7aed9fce89f92f0f10dbba9e9
#
_cell.length_a   1.000
_cell.length_b   1.000
_cell.length_c   1.000
_cell.angle_alpha   90.00
_cell.angle_beta   90.00
_cell.angle_gamma   90.00
#
_symmetry.space_group_name_H-M   'P 1'
#
loop_
_entity.id
_entity.type
_entity.pdbx_description
1 polymer ?
#
loop_
_entity_poly.entity_id
_entity_poly.type
_entity_poly.pdbx_seq_one_letter_code
_entity_poly.pdbx_strand_id
1 'polypeptide(L)'
;MSKLIKYLKPFWFPLLITVALLFAQAQCELALPDYMSEIVDTGITKGGIQDGVVQVIRESEYQHLTLFMSEKQQALFSDNYTLIKAQEASSEQKENYPVLKKENVYELNSIDEKAREDLNAALVKAEMAVSAVRMQANDKTSELSKLMQAQGMKDPFVMLSFMPKEQLATM
;
A
#
# COMPACT_ATOMS: atom_id res chain seq x y z
N MET A 1 -61.03 -4.89 13.70
CA MET A 1 -59.62 -4.42 13.63
C MET A 1 -59.42 -2.92 13.87
N SER A 2 -60.42 -2.08 13.59
CA SER A 2 -60.31 -0.62 13.77
C SER A 2 -60.17 -0.11 15.23
N LYS A 3 -60.57 -0.92 16.22
CA LYS A 3 -60.44 -0.50 17.64
C LYS A 3 -58.96 -0.54 18.13
N LEU A 4 -58.13 -1.43 17.62
CA LEU A 4 -56.70 -1.51 17.95
C LEU A 4 -55.93 -0.30 17.44
N ILE A 5 -56.25 0.22 16.27
CA ILE A 5 -55.60 1.38 15.67
C ILE A 5 -55.85 2.66 16.52
N LYS A 6 -57.02 2.78 17.16
CA LYS A 6 -57.34 3.90 18.01
C LYS A 6 -56.47 3.96 19.28
N TYR A 7 -56.06 2.81 19.80
CA TYR A 7 -55.14 2.72 20.95
C TYR A 7 -53.67 2.88 20.59
N LEU A 8 -53.29 2.61 19.33
CA LEU A 8 -51.94 2.88 18.82
C LEU A 8 -51.67 4.37 18.55
N LYS A 9 -52.70 5.16 18.35
CA LYS A 9 -52.57 6.58 18.00
C LYS A 9 -51.68 7.40 18.98
N PRO A 10 -51.79 7.26 20.30
CA PRO A 10 -50.88 7.97 21.22
C PRO A 10 -49.44 7.43 21.24
N PHE A 11 -49.20 6.20 20.74
CA PHE A 11 -47.89 5.54 20.76
C PHE A 11 -47.23 5.52 19.39
N TRP A 12 -47.74 6.25 18.41
CA TRP A 12 -47.22 6.26 17.06
C TRP A 12 -45.75 6.75 17.00
N PHE A 13 -45.38 7.73 17.84
CA PHE A 13 -44.03 8.27 17.91
C PHE A 13 -43.00 7.26 18.47
N PRO A 14 -43.24 6.60 19.60
CA PRO A 14 -42.42 5.49 20.05
C PRO A 14 -42.35 4.34 19.03
N LEU A 15 -43.43 4.01 18.37
CA LEU A 15 -43.48 2.97 17.36
C LEU A 15 -42.60 3.32 16.15
N LEU A 16 -42.60 4.57 15.70
CA LEU A 16 -41.74 5.03 14.62
C LEU A 16 -40.24 4.95 15.02
N ILE A 17 -39.93 5.35 16.26
CA ILE A 17 -38.57 5.21 16.78
C ILE A 17 -38.14 3.74 16.82
N THR A 18 -39.01 2.83 17.26
CA THR A 18 -38.73 1.40 17.30
C THR A 18 -38.44 0.85 15.91
N VAL A 19 -39.27 1.22 14.92
CA VAL A 19 -39.05 0.81 13.52
C VAL A 19 -37.73 1.36 12.98
N ALA A 20 -37.40 2.62 13.28
CA ALA A 20 -36.14 3.23 12.86
C ALA A 20 -34.93 2.52 13.50
N LEU A 21 -35.03 2.16 14.79
CA LEU A 21 -33.97 1.41 15.49
C LEU A 21 -33.80 -0.01 14.93
N LEU A 22 -34.91 -0.71 14.64
CA LEU A 22 -34.86 -2.03 14.01
C LEU A 22 -34.25 -1.96 12.61
N PHE A 23 -34.55 -0.92 11.86
CA PHE A 23 -33.94 -0.70 10.56
C PHE A 23 -32.42 -0.46 10.69
N ALA A 24 -32.00 0.40 11.63
CA ALA A 24 -30.60 0.65 11.90
C ALA A 24 -29.86 -0.64 12.34
N GLN A 25 -30.49 -1.42 13.20
CA GLN A 25 -29.96 -2.72 13.63
C GLN A 25 -29.77 -3.66 12.44
N ALA A 26 -30.77 -3.80 11.58
CA ALA A 26 -30.68 -4.64 10.39
C ALA A 26 -29.56 -4.20 9.44
N GLN A 27 -29.33 -2.88 9.27
CA GLN A 27 -28.22 -2.37 8.48
C GLN A 27 -26.86 -2.74 9.10
N CYS A 28 -26.72 -2.64 10.42
CA CYS A 28 -25.50 -3.03 11.11
C CYS A 28 -25.23 -4.54 10.98
N GLU A 29 -26.26 -5.37 11.11
CA GLU A 29 -26.15 -6.83 10.97
C GLU A 29 -25.75 -7.25 9.54
N LEU A 30 -26.26 -6.55 8.51
CA LEU A 30 -25.88 -6.79 7.11
C LEU A 30 -24.47 -6.32 6.79
N ALA A 31 -24.00 -5.26 7.45
CA ALA A 31 -22.63 -4.75 7.24
C ALA A 31 -21.54 -5.60 7.92
N LEU A 32 -21.89 -6.36 8.97
CA LEU A 32 -20.93 -7.18 9.72
C LEU A 32 -20.16 -8.20 8.85
N PRO A 33 -20.79 -8.98 7.94
CA PRO A 33 -20.07 -9.91 7.08
C PRO A 33 -19.08 -9.21 6.15
N ASP A 34 -19.43 -8.02 5.65
CA ASP A 34 -18.57 -7.24 4.75
C ASP A 34 -17.32 -6.77 5.49
N TYR A 35 -17.48 -6.22 6.70
CA TYR A 35 -16.33 -5.82 7.54
C TYR A 35 -15.47 -7.02 7.97
N MET A 36 -16.07 -8.16 8.26
CA MET A 36 -15.31 -9.37 8.59
C MET A 36 -14.51 -9.86 7.38
N SER A 37 -15.10 -9.82 6.19
CA SER A 37 -14.40 -10.16 4.95
C SER A 37 -13.25 -9.20 4.67
N GLU A 38 -13.45 -7.90 4.85
CA GLU A 38 -12.42 -6.87 4.65
C GLU A 38 -11.26 -7.02 5.67
N ILE A 39 -11.57 -7.31 6.94
CA ILE A 39 -10.56 -7.57 7.98
C ILE A 39 -9.73 -8.80 7.63
N VAL A 40 -10.36 -9.89 7.17
CA VAL A 40 -9.66 -11.11 6.80
C VAL A 40 -8.83 -10.88 5.53
N ASP A 41 -9.39 -10.24 4.51
CA ASP A 41 -8.69 -9.98 3.26
C ASP A 41 -7.49 -9.03 3.48
N THR A 42 -7.72 -7.93 4.18
CA THR A 42 -6.67 -6.94 4.45
C THR A 42 -5.69 -7.44 5.51
N GLY A 43 -6.17 -8.00 6.61
CA GLY A 43 -5.32 -8.37 7.75
C GLY A 43 -4.53 -9.65 7.52
N ILE A 44 -5.12 -10.65 6.88
CA ILE A 44 -4.50 -11.97 6.70
C ILE A 44 -3.92 -12.12 5.29
N THR A 45 -4.73 -11.83 4.26
CA THR A 45 -4.32 -12.06 2.87
C THR A 45 -3.30 -11.03 2.39
N LYS A 46 -3.51 -9.76 2.74
CA LYS A 46 -2.63 -8.63 2.36
C LYS A 46 -1.61 -8.24 3.44
N GLY A 47 -1.54 -8.98 4.55
CA GLY A 47 -0.59 -8.70 5.64
C GLY A 47 -0.81 -7.35 6.33
N GLY A 48 -2.03 -6.82 6.32
CA GLY A 48 -2.39 -5.53 6.91
C GLY A 48 -2.20 -4.32 6.01
N ILE A 49 -1.75 -4.51 4.77
CA ILE A 49 -1.53 -3.43 3.80
C ILE A 49 -2.76 -3.34 2.87
N GLN A 50 -3.56 -2.30 3.02
CA GLN A 50 -4.72 -2.06 2.14
C GLN A 50 -4.28 -1.64 0.75
N ASP A 51 -3.20 -0.87 0.66
CA ASP A 51 -2.71 -0.22 -0.54
C ASP A 51 -1.17 -0.16 -0.50
N GLY A 52 -0.52 -0.65 -1.56
CA GLY A 52 0.95 -0.54 -1.73
C GLY A 52 1.39 0.86 -2.18
N VAL A 53 0.45 1.78 -2.48
CA VAL A 53 0.79 3.14 -2.89
C VAL A 53 1.09 4.00 -1.67
N VAL A 54 2.37 4.16 -1.38
CA VAL A 54 2.85 4.97 -0.26
C VAL A 54 2.95 6.45 -0.64
N GLN A 55 2.73 7.32 0.34
CA GLN A 55 2.74 8.77 0.11
C GLN A 55 4.13 9.32 -0.16
N VAL A 56 5.15 8.76 0.48
CA VAL A 56 6.54 9.19 0.32
C VAL A 56 7.47 7.99 0.28
N ILE A 57 8.34 7.96 -0.71
CA ILE A 57 9.32 6.89 -0.94
C ILE A 57 10.72 7.49 -0.91
N ARG A 58 11.66 6.82 -0.28
CA ARG A 58 13.08 7.19 -0.33
C ARG A 58 13.63 6.99 -1.72
N GLU A 59 14.58 7.82 -2.13
CA GLU A 59 15.23 7.66 -3.44
C GLU A 59 15.89 6.29 -3.60
N SER A 60 16.56 5.79 -2.57
CA SER A 60 17.14 4.44 -2.57
C SER A 60 16.09 3.36 -2.80
N GLU A 61 14.93 3.46 -2.15
CA GLU A 61 13.83 2.50 -2.30
C GLU A 61 13.15 2.60 -3.66
N TYR A 62 12.98 3.83 -4.16
CA TYR A 62 12.48 4.09 -5.51
C TYR A 62 13.33 3.38 -6.57
N GLN A 63 14.66 3.45 -6.44
CA GLN A 63 15.60 2.78 -7.34
C GLN A 63 15.46 1.25 -7.25
N HIS A 64 15.31 0.69 -6.06
CA HIS A 64 15.13 -0.76 -5.89
C HIS A 64 13.82 -1.26 -6.52
N LEU A 65 12.72 -0.53 -6.34
CA LEU A 65 11.41 -0.87 -6.91
C LEU A 65 11.44 -0.82 -8.44
N THR A 66 12.06 0.20 -9.02
CA THR A 66 12.13 0.36 -10.48
C THR A 66 12.93 -0.74 -11.18
N LEU A 67 13.83 -1.44 -10.49
CA LEU A 67 14.54 -2.60 -11.05
C LEU A 67 13.58 -3.73 -11.45
N PHE A 68 12.49 -3.92 -10.72
CA PHE A 68 11.50 -4.98 -10.94
C PHE A 68 10.26 -4.54 -11.72
N MET A 69 10.25 -3.30 -12.20
CA MET A 69 9.16 -2.73 -12.96
C MET A 69 9.45 -2.78 -14.47
N SER A 70 8.41 -3.09 -15.27
CA SER A 70 8.44 -2.93 -16.71
C SER A 70 8.54 -1.44 -17.09
N GLU A 71 8.92 -1.13 -18.32
CA GLU A 71 9.02 0.26 -18.80
C GLU A 71 7.72 1.04 -18.64
N LYS A 72 6.57 0.41 -18.90
CA LYS A 72 5.26 1.03 -18.68
C LYS A 72 4.99 1.35 -17.21
N GLN A 73 5.38 0.45 -16.32
CA GLN A 73 5.21 0.64 -14.88
C GLN A 73 6.16 1.71 -14.35
N GLN A 74 7.39 1.76 -14.86
CA GLN A 74 8.34 2.82 -14.53
C GLN A 74 7.85 4.20 -14.98
N ALA A 75 7.28 4.30 -16.18
CA ALA A 75 6.68 5.54 -16.67
C ALA A 75 5.51 5.95 -15.76
N LEU A 76 4.58 5.04 -15.48
CA LEU A 76 3.46 5.29 -14.57
C LEU A 76 3.95 5.73 -13.18
N PHE A 77 5.01 5.13 -12.67
CA PHE A 77 5.60 5.45 -11.38
C PHE A 77 6.24 6.85 -11.39
N SER A 78 7.02 7.17 -12.43
CA SER A 78 7.67 8.47 -12.57
C SER A 78 6.68 9.63 -12.77
N ASP A 79 5.57 9.38 -13.48
CA ASP A 79 4.55 10.40 -13.75
C ASP A 79 3.74 10.76 -12.49
N ASN A 80 3.63 9.82 -11.56
CA ASN A 80 2.81 9.99 -10.36
C ASN A 80 3.61 10.34 -9.09
N TYR A 81 4.93 10.35 -9.16
CA TYR A 81 5.78 10.76 -8.04
C TYR A 81 6.70 11.91 -8.42
N THR A 82 6.83 12.90 -7.55
CA THR A 82 7.70 14.05 -7.72
C THR A 82 8.91 13.96 -6.79
N LEU A 83 10.11 14.16 -7.33
CA LEU A 83 11.35 14.17 -6.56
C LEU A 83 11.45 15.45 -5.71
N ILE A 84 11.58 15.27 -4.40
CA ILE A 84 11.94 16.34 -3.47
C ILE A 84 13.40 16.16 -3.08
N LYS A 85 14.23 17.08 -3.50
CA LYS A 85 15.67 17.05 -3.19
C LYS A 85 15.92 17.50 -1.75
N ALA A 86 16.73 16.76 -1.03
CA ALA A 86 17.12 17.04 0.35
C ALA A 86 17.70 18.45 0.54
N GLN A 87 18.40 18.98 -0.48
CA GLN A 87 19.04 20.32 -0.45
C GLN A 87 18.03 21.45 -0.65
N GLU A 88 16.96 21.20 -1.42
CA GLU A 88 15.94 22.18 -1.79
C GLU A 88 14.73 22.15 -0.85
N ALA A 89 14.65 21.13 0.02
CA ALA A 89 13.54 20.92 0.92
C ALA A 89 13.45 22.01 2.00
N SER A 90 12.22 22.50 2.23
CA SER A 90 11.91 23.49 3.27
C SER A 90 12.11 22.91 4.68
N SER A 91 12.17 23.78 5.68
CA SER A 91 12.27 23.37 7.09
C SER A 91 11.07 22.53 7.52
N GLU A 92 9.88 22.88 7.06
CA GLU A 92 8.63 22.17 7.31
C GLU A 92 8.64 20.76 6.69
N GLN A 93 9.12 20.64 5.45
CA GLN A 93 9.28 19.35 4.79
C GLN A 93 10.28 18.43 5.51
N LYS A 94 11.38 19.01 6.02
CA LYS A 94 12.39 18.25 6.80
C LYS A 94 11.91 17.85 8.19
N GLU A 95 10.91 18.55 8.74
CA GLU A 95 10.26 18.20 9.98
C GLU A 95 9.26 17.07 9.76
N ASN A 96 8.42 17.17 8.71
CA ASN A 96 7.45 16.15 8.33
C ASN A 96 8.13 14.86 7.83
N TYR A 97 9.23 15.00 7.08
CA TYR A 97 9.99 13.88 6.53
C TYR A 97 11.46 13.93 6.96
N PRO A 98 11.81 13.42 8.15
CA PRO A 98 13.18 13.47 8.68
C PRO A 98 14.24 12.82 7.79
N VAL A 99 13.83 11.95 6.88
CA VAL A 99 14.68 11.29 5.89
C VAL A 99 15.32 12.28 4.92
N LEU A 100 14.66 13.41 4.64
CA LEU A 100 15.18 14.51 3.82
C LEU A 100 16.48 15.16 4.37
N LYS A 101 16.86 14.86 5.62
CA LYS A 101 18.18 15.24 6.16
C LYS A 101 19.33 14.41 5.63
N LYS A 102 19.04 13.25 5.01
CA LYS A 102 20.03 12.25 4.59
C LYS A 102 19.98 11.93 3.10
N GLU A 103 18.79 11.85 2.53
CA GLU A 103 18.56 11.47 1.14
C GLU A 103 17.34 12.16 0.56
N ASN A 104 17.22 12.18 -0.75
CA ASN A 104 16.05 12.68 -1.44
C ASN A 104 14.86 11.73 -1.25
N VAL A 105 13.66 12.25 -1.44
CA VAL A 105 12.43 11.44 -1.41
C VAL A 105 11.57 11.72 -2.63
N TYR A 106 10.74 10.77 -2.98
CA TYR A 106 9.68 10.92 -3.97
C TYR A 106 8.35 11.03 -3.24
N GLU A 107 7.60 12.07 -3.52
CA GLU A 107 6.27 12.32 -2.96
C GLU A 107 5.20 12.03 -4.01
N LEU A 108 4.13 11.34 -3.60
CA LEU A 108 3.00 11.00 -4.45
C LEU A 108 2.23 12.27 -4.82
N ASN A 109 1.98 12.46 -6.11
CA ASN A 109 1.14 13.52 -6.63
C ASN A 109 -0.34 13.24 -6.30
N SER A 110 -1.21 14.24 -6.51
CA SER A 110 -2.66 14.00 -6.49
C SER A 110 -3.05 13.14 -7.68
N ILE A 111 -3.53 11.93 -7.44
CA ILE A 111 -3.89 10.95 -8.47
C ILE A 111 -5.37 10.55 -8.34
N ASP A 112 -5.96 10.14 -9.45
CA ASP A 112 -7.30 9.56 -9.47
C ASP A 112 -7.30 8.09 -9.01
N GLU A 113 -8.49 7.55 -8.75
CA GLU A 113 -8.68 6.18 -8.26
C GLU A 113 -8.12 5.12 -9.21
N LYS A 114 -8.30 5.32 -10.51
CA LYS A 114 -7.82 4.39 -11.53
C LYS A 114 -6.30 4.37 -11.62
N ALA A 115 -5.66 5.54 -11.63
CA ALA A 115 -4.21 5.63 -11.60
C ALA A 115 -3.64 5.02 -10.32
N ARG A 116 -4.37 5.15 -9.19
CA ARG A 116 -4.01 4.53 -7.92
C ARG A 116 -4.08 3.00 -7.97
N GLU A 117 -5.12 2.43 -8.55
CA GLU A 117 -5.23 0.96 -8.72
C GLU A 117 -4.11 0.40 -9.61
N ASP A 118 -3.85 1.04 -10.76
CA ASP A 118 -2.80 0.63 -11.69
C ASP A 118 -1.41 0.72 -11.02
N LEU A 119 -1.17 1.79 -10.26
CA LEU A 119 0.06 2.02 -9.51
C LEU A 119 0.22 1.01 -8.37
N ASN A 120 -0.87 0.72 -7.64
CA ASN A 120 -0.88 -0.27 -6.58
C ASN A 120 -0.50 -1.66 -7.11
N ALA A 121 -1.09 -2.08 -8.23
CA ALA A 121 -0.78 -3.37 -8.83
C ALA A 121 0.70 -3.49 -9.26
N ALA A 122 1.31 -2.40 -9.70
CA ALA A 122 2.73 -2.34 -10.06
C ALA A 122 3.63 -2.36 -8.81
N LEU A 123 3.31 -1.54 -7.80
CA LEU A 123 4.08 -1.40 -6.57
C LEU A 123 4.10 -2.68 -5.74
N VAL A 124 2.95 -3.30 -5.51
CA VAL A 124 2.85 -4.54 -4.73
C VAL A 124 3.76 -5.63 -5.30
N LYS A 125 3.78 -5.81 -6.62
CA LYS A 125 4.68 -6.78 -7.26
C LYS A 125 6.16 -6.45 -7.05
N ALA A 126 6.52 -5.18 -7.24
CA ALA A 126 7.89 -4.73 -7.06
C ALA A 126 8.34 -4.84 -5.59
N GLU A 127 7.47 -4.48 -4.64
CA GLU A 127 7.74 -4.63 -3.19
C GLU A 127 7.94 -6.09 -2.78
N MET A 128 7.12 -7.00 -3.32
CA MET A 128 7.29 -8.43 -3.06
C MET A 128 8.65 -8.92 -3.58
N ALA A 129 9.06 -8.51 -4.79
CA ALA A 129 10.37 -8.86 -5.34
C ALA A 129 11.51 -8.27 -4.51
N VAL A 130 11.45 -6.99 -4.14
CA VAL A 130 12.43 -6.33 -3.27
C VAL A 130 12.53 -7.04 -1.92
N SER A 131 11.39 -7.40 -1.32
CA SER A 131 11.36 -8.14 -0.05
C SER A 131 11.98 -9.52 -0.16
N ALA A 132 11.70 -10.25 -1.24
CA ALA A 132 12.28 -11.57 -1.50
C ALA A 132 13.81 -11.49 -1.63
N VAL A 133 14.33 -10.50 -2.37
CA VAL A 133 15.77 -10.26 -2.49
C VAL A 133 16.40 -9.95 -1.13
N ARG A 134 15.78 -9.11 -0.32
CA ARG A 134 16.27 -8.79 1.04
C ARG A 134 16.28 -10.01 1.94
N MET A 135 15.25 -10.84 1.88
CA MET A 135 15.19 -12.09 2.65
C MET A 135 16.33 -13.03 2.23
N GLN A 136 16.56 -13.21 0.93
CA GLN A 136 17.65 -14.04 0.43
C GLN A 136 19.02 -13.47 0.78
N ALA A 137 19.21 -12.16 0.70
CA ALA A 137 20.48 -11.51 1.06
C ALA A 137 20.82 -11.68 2.55
N ASN A 138 19.80 -11.72 3.42
CA ASN A 138 19.96 -11.91 4.86
C ASN A 138 20.13 -13.39 5.26
N ASP A 139 19.71 -14.32 4.42
CA ASP A 139 19.87 -15.75 4.66
C ASP A 139 21.30 -16.17 4.27
N LYS A 140 22.13 -16.46 5.27
CA LYS A 140 23.53 -16.88 5.08
C LYS A 140 23.71 -18.17 4.28
N THR A 141 22.64 -18.95 4.13
CA THR A 141 22.65 -20.21 3.37
C THR A 141 22.31 -20.01 1.89
N SER A 142 21.72 -18.87 1.53
CA SER A 142 21.32 -18.55 0.17
C SER A 142 22.50 -18.38 -0.79
N GLU A 143 22.28 -18.69 -2.05
CA GLU A 143 23.27 -18.47 -3.13
C GLU A 143 23.60 -16.97 -3.27
N LEU A 144 22.59 -16.10 -3.17
CA LEU A 144 22.76 -14.65 -3.25
C LEU A 144 23.69 -14.14 -2.16
N SER A 145 23.48 -14.55 -0.91
CA SER A 145 24.34 -14.16 0.23
C SER A 145 25.79 -14.64 0.04
N LYS A 146 26.00 -15.85 -0.45
CA LYS A 146 27.35 -16.38 -0.75
C LYS A 146 28.05 -15.59 -1.86
N LEU A 147 27.32 -15.26 -2.93
CA LEU A 147 27.84 -14.44 -4.03
C LEU A 147 28.22 -13.03 -3.55
N MET A 148 27.38 -12.40 -2.74
CA MET A 148 27.66 -11.09 -2.15
C MET A 148 28.93 -11.11 -1.31
N GLN A 149 29.10 -12.13 -0.46
CA GLN A 149 30.31 -12.30 0.36
C GLN A 149 31.57 -12.52 -0.50
N ALA A 150 31.45 -13.33 -1.54
CA ALA A 150 32.57 -13.60 -2.45
C ALA A 150 33.04 -12.35 -3.21
N GLN A 151 32.14 -11.46 -3.50
CA GLN A 151 32.39 -10.19 -4.23
C GLN A 151 32.60 -8.98 -3.30
N GLY A 152 32.52 -9.17 -1.99
CA GLY A 152 32.62 -8.08 -1.00
C GLY A 152 31.52 -7.03 -1.09
N MET A 153 30.38 -7.38 -1.70
CA MET A 153 29.24 -6.48 -1.86
C MET A 153 28.35 -6.48 -0.61
N LYS A 154 27.91 -5.29 -0.20
CA LYS A 154 27.01 -5.14 0.95
C LYS A 154 25.55 -4.98 0.54
N ASP A 155 25.30 -4.53 -0.69
CA ASP A 155 23.97 -4.24 -1.21
C ASP A 155 23.65 -5.20 -2.37
N PRO A 156 22.63 -6.07 -2.23
CA PRO A 156 22.23 -7.01 -3.26
C PRO A 156 21.71 -6.32 -4.53
N PHE A 157 21.13 -5.14 -4.40
CA PHE A 157 20.51 -4.42 -5.52
C PHE A 157 21.56 -3.84 -6.48
N VAL A 158 22.75 -3.52 -5.98
CA VAL A 158 23.88 -3.13 -6.85
C VAL A 158 24.25 -4.26 -7.80
N MET A 159 24.28 -5.51 -7.31
CA MET A 159 24.55 -6.66 -8.16
C MET A 159 23.44 -6.89 -9.19
N LEU A 160 22.19 -6.77 -8.75
CA LEU A 160 21.03 -6.98 -9.62
C LEU A 160 20.91 -5.88 -10.69
N SER A 161 21.37 -4.67 -10.44
CA SER A 161 21.34 -3.58 -11.41
C SER A 161 22.19 -3.83 -12.67
N PHE A 162 23.16 -4.75 -12.61
CA PHE A 162 23.94 -5.19 -13.76
C PHE A 162 23.31 -6.34 -14.55
N MET A 163 22.22 -6.92 -14.04
CA MET A 163 21.51 -8.01 -14.73
C MET A 163 20.53 -7.48 -15.78
N PRO A 164 20.35 -8.20 -16.89
CA PRO A 164 19.31 -7.87 -17.87
C PRO A 164 17.93 -7.89 -17.23
N LYS A 165 17.10 -6.88 -17.53
CA LYS A 165 15.72 -6.76 -16.96
C LYS A 165 14.85 -7.98 -17.23
N GLU A 166 15.07 -8.69 -18.35
CA GLU A 166 14.35 -9.92 -18.70
C GLU A 166 14.58 -11.05 -17.69
N GLN A 167 15.77 -11.11 -17.10
CA GLN A 167 16.10 -12.11 -16.08
C GLN A 167 15.51 -11.72 -14.71
N LEU A 168 15.48 -10.42 -14.39
CA LEU A 168 14.88 -9.92 -13.15
C LEU A 168 13.36 -10.13 -13.12
N ALA A 169 12.70 -10.07 -14.27
CA ALA A 169 11.24 -10.27 -14.38
C ALA A 169 10.82 -11.74 -14.17
N THR A 170 11.75 -12.69 -14.21
CA THR A 170 11.50 -14.14 -14.05
C THR A 170 11.88 -14.66 -12.67
N MET A 171 12.43 -13.83 -11.81
CA MET A 171 12.77 -14.13 -10.40
C MET A 171 11.59 -13.84 -9.48
#